data_4be9343e3940852d8c9bee9fc084b5a1
#
_entry.id   4be9343e3940852d8c9bee9fc084b5a1
#
_cell.length_a   1.000
_cell.length_b   1.000
_cell.length_c   1.000
_cell.angle_alpha   90.00
_cell.angle_beta   90.00
_cell.angle_gamma   90.00
#
_symmetry.space_group_name_H-M   'P 1'
#
loop_
_entity.id
_entity.type
_entity.pdbx_description
1 polymer ?
#
loop_
_entity_poly.entity_id
_entity_poly.type
_entity_poly.pdbx_seq_one_letter_code
_entity_poly.pdbx_strand_id
1 'polypeptide(L)'
;MKTFAKNFLWGGALAANQCEGAYLEDEKGLEICDLLETGKDRFIKLDPALELHEGHVYPSHEAIDFYHHYKEDIAMFGEMGMKCLRTSIAWSRIFPNGDDAEPNEKGLTYYEDMFRELHRWGIEPVITISHFETPLALVKKYGGWDNRKLVGFFERYCKVLFERYKDQVKYWMTFNEINNTLKLPYLAAGMVVADDDNAPQRQYQAAHNMFVANALAVKSCHEMIPGAKIGCMLSLSTAYPNTCRPEDVMETYQLRQRSLFFSDVMLRGRYPSYIDRKWEELGVQVQMEPGDFELIAQNTNDYLAFSYYMTSTHIAGMKIRSNTGGHVGADNPYLEKSKWGWPIDPVGLRFVCNELYDRYQKPMFIAENGLGTADTIDSDGRIRDTARMEYLKKHIEALQQAVADGCDIFGYTWWGPIDIVSAGTGEMEKRYGFIYVDKDNQGNGTLQRRKKDSFEYYKKVIASNGQDLELPAED
;
A
#
# COMPACT_ATOMS: atom_id res chain seq x y z
N MET A 1 -8.65 30.66 0.72
CA MET A 1 -8.89 29.22 0.45
C MET A 1 -8.52 28.43 1.69
N LYS A 2 -9.20 27.32 1.98
CA LYS A 2 -8.74 26.38 3.01
C LYS A 2 -7.36 25.85 2.60
N THR A 3 -6.43 25.77 3.54
CA THR A 3 -5.08 25.22 3.35
C THR A 3 -4.95 23.93 4.15
N PHE A 4 -3.90 23.17 3.94
CA PHE A 4 -3.59 22.02 4.79
C PHE A 4 -3.51 22.44 6.26
N ALA A 5 -3.99 21.58 7.16
CA ALA A 5 -3.91 21.83 8.60
C ALA A 5 -2.45 21.99 9.05
N LYS A 6 -2.20 22.74 10.13
CA LYS A 6 -0.83 22.97 10.65
C LYS A 6 -0.12 21.66 11.06
N ASN A 7 -0.90 20.66 11.48
CA ASN A 7 -0.45 19.33 11.87
C ASN A 7 -0.61 18.29 10.76
N PHE A 8 -0.66 18.74 9.49
CA PHE A 8 -0.74 17.85 8.35
C PHE A 8 0.49 16.93 8.29
N LEU A 9 0.26 15.64 8.11
CA LEU A 9 1.31 14.63 8.11
C LEU A 9 1.93 14.50 6.72
N TRP A 10 2.94 15.31 6.44
CA TRP A 10 3.79 15.17 5.26
C TRP A 10 4.81 14.06 5.46
N GLY A 11 4.95 13.13 4.53
CA GLY A 11 5.92 12.08 4.72
C GLY A 11 6.21 11.21 3.50
N GLY A 12 6.75 10.05 3.78
CA GLY A 12 7.02 9.00 2.80
C GLY A 12 6.39 7.68 3.21
N ALA A 13 6.28 6.76 2.25
CA ALA A 13 5.75 5.42 2.46
C ALA A 13 6.72 4.36 1.95
N LEU A 14 6.90 3.31 2.73
CA LEU A 14 7.69 2.12 2.43
C LEU A 14 6.85 0.86 2.69
N ALA A 15 7.34 -0.28 2.20
CA ALA A 15 6.87 -1.61 2.57
C ALA A 15 8.07 -2.47 2.98
N ALA A 16 7.95 -3.22 4.06
CA ALA A 16 9.04 -4.04 4.60
C ALA A 16 9.61 -4.97 3.53
N ASN A 17 8.77 -5.70 2.80
CA ASN A 17 9.19 -6.62 1.75
C ASN A 17 9.93 -5.96 0.56
N GLN A 18 9.81 -4.64 0.37
CA GLN A 18 10.44 -3.90 -0.73
C GLN A 18 11.68 -3.12 -0.31
N CYS A 19 11.92 -2.94 0.99
CA CYS A 19 13.05 -2.14 1.47
C CYS A 19 13.97 -2.86 2.46
N GLU A 20 13.44 -3.71 3.36
CA GLU A 20 14.23 -4.24 4.47
C GLU A 20 15.37 -5.15 4.03
N GLY A 21 15.11 -6.17 3.21
CA GLY A 21 16.07 -7.25 3.01
C GLY A 21 16.20 -8.13 4.26
N ALA A 22 17.42 -8.65 4.52
CA ALA A 22 17.70 -9.49 5.70
C ALA A 22 16.64 -10.61 5.88
N TYR A 23 16.24 -11.25 4.78
CA TYR A 23 15.03 -12.07 4.66
C TYR A 23 15.02 -13.34 5.53
N LEU A 24 16.18 -13.78 6.02
CA LEU A 24 16.35 -14.91 6.95
C LEU A 24 17.08 -14.50 8.24
N GLU A 25 17.43 -13.22 8.40
CA GLU A 25 18.16 -12.78 9.59
C GLU A 25 17.23 -12.69 10.81
N ASP A 26 17.83 -12.87 11.98
CA ASP A 26 17.15 -12.82 13.27
C ASP A 26 15.90 -13.70 13.34
N GLU A 27 16.00 -14.90 12.74
CA GLU A 27 14.98 -15.93 12.75
C GLU A 27 13.67 -15.54 12.00
N LYS A 28 13.74 -14.55 11.09
CA LYS A 28 12.61 -14.25 10.20
C LYS A 28 12.24 -15.47 9.37
N GLY A 29 10.96 -15.79 9.32
CA GLY A 29 10.42 -16.80 8.40
C GLY A 29 10.24 -16.24 6.98
N LEU A 30 10.03 -17.14 6.02
CA LEU A 30 9.68 -16.74 4.66
C LEU A 30 8.25 -16.20 4.59
N GLU A 31 8.05 -15.24 3.69
CA GLU A 31 6.75 -14.72 3.32
C GLU A 31 6.52 -14.86 1.81
N ILE A 32 5.27 -14.69 1.38
CA ILE A 32 4.90 -14.88 -0.03
C ILE A 32 5.69 -13.97 -0.98
N CYS A 33 6.08 -12.77 -0.53
CA CYS A 33 6.88 -11.83 -1.32
C CYS A 33 8.30 -12.34 -1.58
N ASP A 34 8.85 -13.20 -0.71
CA ASP A 34 10.19 -13.78 -0.86
C ASP A 34 10.29 -14.78 -2.02
N LEU A 35 9.16 -15.21 -2.58
CA LEU A 35 9.10 -16.08 -3.76
C LEU A 35 8.89 -15.34 -5.08
N LEU A 36 8.81 -14.01 -5.06
CA LEU A 36 8.53 -13.22 -6.24
C LEU A 36 9.85 -12.82 -6.96
N GLU A 37 10.06 -13.38 -8.13
CA GLU A 37 11.18 -13.05 -9.01
C GLU A 37 11.01 -11.67 -9.68
N THR A 38 12.05 -11.18 -10.32
CA THR A 38 11.99 -9.96 -11.14
C THR A 38 11.24 -10.22 -12.45
N GLY A 39 10.44 -9.27 -12.90
CA GLY A 39 9.74 -9.29 -14.19
C GLY A 39 8.29 -8.82 -14.12
N LYS A 40 7.77 -8.36 -15.27
CA LYS A 40 6.40 -7.84 -15.40
C LYS A 40 5.30 -8.89 -15.12
N ASP A 41 5.63 -10.16 -15.23
CA ASP A 41 4.69 -11.28 -15.04
C ASP A 41 4.86 -11.93 -13.66
N ARG A 42 5.59 -11.31 -12.74
CA ARG A 42 5.96 -11.88 -11.43
C ARG A 42 4.78 -12.36 -10.57
N PHE A 43 3.61 -11.77 -10.76
CA PHE A 43 2.39 -12.18 -10.02
C PHE A 43 1.61 -13.31 -10.70
N ILE A 44 1.99 -13.67 -11.93
CA ILE A 44 1.31 -14.70 -12.74
C ILE A 44 2.16 -15.96 -12.80
N LYS A 45 3.48 -15.80 -12.90
CA LYS A 45 4.44 -16.91 -13.00
C LYS A 45 4.90 -17.37 -11.63
N LEU A 46 3.93 -17.77 -10.80
CA LEU A 46 4.22 -18.32 -9.47
C LEU A 46 4.54 -19.80 -9.58
N ASP A 47 5.55 -20.24 -8.84
CA ASP A 47 5.80 -21.65 -8.65
C ASP A 47 4.66 -22.28 -7.82
N PRO A 48 3.90 -23.26 -8.38
CA PRO A 48 2.84 -23.94 -7.62
C PRO A 48 3.36 -24.69 -6.37
N ALA A 49 4.63 -25.08 -6.37
CA ALA A 49 5.27 -25.73 -5.21
C ALA A 49 5.58 -24.75 -4.09
N LEU A 50 5.56 -23.45 -4.38
CA LEU A 50 5.92 -22.37 -3.43
C LEU A 50 7.32 -22.58 -2.84
N GLU A 51 8.31 -22.83 -3.71
CA GLU A 51 9.70 -23.07 -3.33
C GLU A 51 10.65 -22.03 -3.92
N LEU A 52 11.77 -21.83 -3.25
CA LEU A 52 12.88 -21.03 -3.77
C LEU A 52 13.73 -21.91 -4.69
N HIS A 53 14.14 -21.38 -5.83
CA HIS A 53 14.98 -22.09 -6.79
C HIS A 53 16.39 -21.55 -6.80
N GLU A 54 17.36 -22.45 -6.82
CA GLU A 54 18.79 -22.09 -6.89
C GLU A 54 19.09 -21.36 -8.20
N GLY A 55 19.85 -20.26 -8.10
CA GLY A 55 20.24 -19.43 -9.25
C GLY A 55 19.16 -18.42 -9.69
N HIS A 56 17.99 -18.38 -9.06
CA HIS A 56 16.99 -17.37 -9.29
C HIS A 56 17.22 -16.12 -8.44
N VAL A 57 16.80 -14.95 -8.92
CA VAL A 57 16.96 -13.68 -8.22
C VAL A 57 15.62 -13.25 -7.62
N TYR A 58 15.61 -13.14 -6.30
CA TYR A 58 14.46 -12.68 -5.51
C TYR A 58 14.77 -11.30 -4.92
N PRO A 59 14.23 -10.22 -5.51
CA PRO A 59 14.64 -8.85 -5.15
C PRO A 59 14.42 -8.48 -3.69
N SER A 60 13.41 -9.07 -3.02
CA SER A 60 13.10 -8.81 -1.59
C SER A 60 14.17 -9.31 -0.63
N HIS A 61 15.02 -10.30 -1.04
CA HIS A 61 15.98 -10.93 -0.13
C HIS A 61 17.04 -9.96 0.39
N GLU A 62 17.48 -9.04 -0.45
CA GLU A 62 18.38 -7.96 -0.06
C GLU A 62 17.66 -6.60 -0.07
N ALA A 63 16.72 -6.41 -0.99
CA ALA A 63 16.01 -5.16 -1.24
C ALA A 63 17.00 -3.97 -1.33
N ILE A 64 16.91 -2.99 -0.44
CA ILE A 64 17.88 -1.91 -0.29
C ILE A 64 18.64 -1.99 1.03
N ASP A 65 18.51 -3.14 1.70
CA ASP A 65 19.14 -3.39 3.02
C ASP A 65 18.77 -2.32 4.07
N PHE A 66 17.51 -1.90 4.05
CA PHE A 66 17.01 -0.95 5.04
C PHE A 66 17.14 -1.51 6.47
N TYR A 67 17.09 -2.83 6.63
CA TYR A 67 17.26 -3.50 7.93
C TYR A 67 18.53 -3.07 8.65
N HIS A 68 19.64 -2.96 7.93
CA HIS A 68 20.93 -2.52 8.49
C HIS A 68 21.15 -1.01 8.40
N HIS A 69 20.51 -0.34 7.42
CA HIS A 69 20.74 1.08 7.12
C HIS A 69 19.64 2.03 7.63
N TYR A 70 18.61 1.53 8.33
CA TYR A 70 17.44 2.35 8.72
C TYR A 70 17.80 3.62 9.48
N LYS A 71 18.84 3.63 10.31
CA LYS A 71 19.26 4.83 11.08
C LYS A 71 19.75 5.95 10.16
N GLU A 72 20.54 5.59 9.16
CA GLU A 72 21.06 6.53 8.17
C GLU A 72 19.94 7.05 7.26
N ASP A 73 19.09 6.16 6.81
CA ASP A 73 17.96 6.48 5.93
C ASP A 73 16.93 7.38 6.67
N ILE A 74 16.59 7.06 7.92
CA ILE A 74 15.71 7.89 8.76
C ILE A 74 16.32 9.26 9.05
N ALA A 75 17.65 9.36 9.23
CA ALA A 75 18.30 10.65 9.40
C ALA A 75 18.12 11.54 8.15
N MET A 76 18.20 10.97 6.94
CA MET A 76 17.93 11.70 5.70
C MET A 76 16.45 12.10 5.59
N PHE A 77 15.50 11.25 6.03
CA PHE A 77 14.08 11.61 6.10
C PHE A 77 13.82 12.76 7.08
N GLY A 78 14.52 12.75 8.23
CA GLY A 78 14.48 13.85 9.19
C GLY A 78 15.05 15.13 8.63
N GLU A 79 16.16 15.08 7.90
CA GLU A 79 16.74 16.24 7.21
C GLU A 79 15.79 16.80 6.14
N MET A 80 15.06 15.94 5.42
CA MET A 80 14.01 16.34 4.47
C MET A 80 12.82 17.02 5.18
N GLY A 81 12.71 16.86 6.50
CA GLY A 81 11.66 17.48 7.32
C GLY A 81 10.36 16.70 7.38
N MET A 82 10.40 15.42 7.03
CA MET A 82 9.21 14.55 7.12
C MET A 82 8.58 14.60 8.50
N LYS A 83 7.25 14.52 8.54
CA LYS A 83 6.43 14.50 9.76
C LYS A 83 5.90 13.12 10.07
N CYS A 84 5.83 12.24 9.06
CA CYS A 84 5.50 10.84 9.26
C CYS A 84 6.28 9.94 8.30
N LEU A 85 6.46 8.68 8.70
CA LEU A 85 6.86 7.60 7.81
C LEU A 85 5.82 6.49 7.91
N ARG A 86 5.18 6.19 6.78
CA ARG A 86 4.37 5.00 6.68
C ARG A 86 5.26 3.83 6.30
N THR A 87 5.19 2.74 7.06
CA THR A 87 5.86 1.47 6.72
C THR A 87 5.03 0.29 7.19
N SER A 88 5.47 -0.94 6.89
CA SER A 88 4.83 -2.15 7.39
C SER A 88 5.70 -2.88 8.41
N ILE A 89 5.10 -3.85 9.08
CA ILE A 89 5.79 -4.82 9.93
C ILE A 89 5.65 -6.18 9.24
N ALA A 90 6.77 -6.80 8.85
CA ALA A 90 6.76 -8.13 8.28
C ALA A 90 6.24 -9.14 9.31
N TRP A 91 5.06 -9.73 9.03
CA TRP A 91 4.43 -10.69 9.95
C TRP A 91 5.37 -11.87 10.26
N SER A 92 6.08 -12.37 9.26
CA SER A 92 7.03 -13.47 9.40
C SER A 92 8.29 -13.12 10.21
N ARG A 93 8.57 -11.84 10.45
CA ARG A 93 9.63 -11.39 11.37
C ARG A 93 9.18 -11.47 12.82
N ILE A 94 7.89 -11.35 13.08
CA ILE A 94 7.29 -11.42 14.42
C ILE A 94 6.83 -12.85 14.75
N PHE A 95 6.22 -13.53 13.81
CA PHE A 95 5.81 -14.93 13.90
C PHE A 95 6.34 -15.66 12.65
N PRO A 96 7.50 -16.30 12.71
CA PRO A 96 8.18 -16.88 11.54
C PRO A 96 7.33 -17.84 10.71
N ASN A 97 6.43 -18.61 11.34
CA ASN A 97 5.48 -19.48 10.68
C ASN A 97 4.05 -18.89 10.62
N GLY A 98 3.82 -17.76 11.29
CA GLY A 98 2.51 -17.12 11.41
C GLY A 98 1.59 -17.74 12.45
N ASP A 99 1.67 -19.05 12.70
CA ASP A 99 0.89 -19.78 13.72
C ASP A 99 1.71 -20.17 14.96
N ASP A 100 2.93 -19.63 15.10
CA ASP A 100 3.79 -19.84 16.27
C ASP A 100 3.08 -19.44 17.58
N ALA A 101 3.42 -20.14 18.67
CA ALA A 101 2.83 -19.84 19.98
C ALA A 101 3.35 -18.54 20.58
N GLU A 102 4.65 -18.28 20.41
CA GLU A 102 5.33 -17.12 20.96
C GLU A 102 5.92 -16.25 19.84
N PRO A 103 5.96 -14.92 20.00
CA PRO A 103 6.56 -14.03 19.02
C PRO A 103 8.09 -14.08 19.08
N ASN A 104 8.72 -13.76 17.97
CA ASN A 104 10.16 -13.57 17.86
C ASN A 104 10.57 -12.22 18.47
N GLU A 105 11.26 -12.26 19.59
CA GLU A 105 11.70 -11.05 20.31
C GLU A 105 12.71 -10.20 19.53
N LYS A 106 13.53 -10.81 18.68
CA LYS A 106 14.48 -10.07 17.84
C LYS A 106 13.74 -9.19 16.83
N GLY A 107 12.70 -9.74 16.20
CA GLY A 107 11.85 -8.97 15.28
C GLY A 107 11.11 -7.83 15.98
N LEU A 108 10.57 -8.09 17.18
CA LEU A 108 9.93 -7.04 17.97
C LEU A 108 10.91 -5.91 18.33
N THR A 109 12.12 -6.25 18.73
CA THR A 109 13.17 -5.28 19.11
C THR A 109 13.60 -4.44 17.92
N TYR A 110 13.75 -5.04 16.73
CA TYR A 110 14.09 -4.29 15.50
C TYR A 110 13.10 -3.15 15.23
N TYR A 111 11.80 -3.45 15.22
CA TYR A 111 10.79 -2.41 14.98
C TYR A 111 10.69 -1.39 16.12
N GLU A 112 10.87 -1.82 17.38
CA GLU A 112 10.92 -0.89 18.51
C GLU A 112 12.06 0.12 18.37
N ASP A 113 13.24 -0.34 17.96
CA ASP A 113 14.41 0.52 17.75
C ASP A 113 14.21 1.45 16.55
N MET A 114 13.61 0.96 15.46
CA MET A 114 13.27 1.78 14.30
C MET A 114 12.26 2.88 14.67
N PHE A 115 11.21 2.56 15.43
CA PHE A 115 10.22 3.58 15.86
C PHE A 115 10.84 4.60 16.83
N ARG A 116 11.75 4.16 17.70
CA ARG A 116 12.52 5.06 18.56
C ARG A 116 13.39 6.04 17.74
N GLU A 117 14.02 5.55 16.66
CA GLU A 117 14.80 6.40 15.77
C GLU A 117 13.92 7.39 15.00
N LEU A 118 12.73 6.98 14.51
CA LEU A 118 11.76 7.89 13.90
C LEU A 118 11.38 9.02 14.87
N HIS A 119 11.03 8.69 16.12
CA HIS A 119 10.67 9.69 17.12
C HIS A 119 11.84 10.63 17.45
N ARG A 120 13.07 10.15 17.44
CA ARG A 120 14.27 10.99 17.61
C ARG A 120 14.35 12.11 16.58
N TRP A 121 13.87 11.85 15.37
CA TRP A 121 13.80 12.83 14.28
C TRP A 121 12.46 13.59 14.21
N GLY A 122 11.55 13.35 15.12
CA GLY A 122 10.21 13.96 15.14
C GLY A 122 9.30 13.46 14.04
N ILE A 123 9.53 12.23 13.57
CA ILE A 123 8.76 11.54 12.53
C ILE A 123 7.77 10.59 13.22
N GLU A 124 6.48 10.76 12.97
CA GLU A 124 5.42 9.89 13.49
C GLU A 124 5.36 8.57 12.68
N PRO A 125 5.45 7.40 13.32
CA PRO A 125 5.21 6.12 12.64
C PRO A 125 3.74 5.97 12.25
N VAL A 126 3.48 5.60 10.99
CA VAL A 126 2.17 5.21 10.48
C VAL A 126 2.30 3.77 9.99
N ILE A 127 1.70 2.82 10.69
CA ILE A 127 2.05 1.41 10.52
C ILE A 127 0.94 0.63 9.81
N THR A 128 1.32 -0.02 8.73
CA THR A 128 0.51 -1.05 8.05
C THR A 128 0.86 -2.41 8.65
N ILE A 129 -0.12 -3.07 9.27
CA ILE A 129 0.09 -4.34 9.98
C ILE A 129 0.42 -5.47 9.00
N SER A 130 -0.21 -5.49 7.82
CA SER A 130 0.07 -6.45 6.75
C SER A 130 0.13 -5.75 5.39
N HIS A 131 1.33 -5.70 4.81
CA HIS A 131 1.58 -5.14 3.47
C HIS A 131 2.00 -6.23 2.50
N PHE A 132 1.10 -7.22 2.28
CA PHE A 132 1.33 -8.40 1.44
C PHE A 132 2.33 -9.41 2.04
N GLU A 133 2.59 -9.33 3.33
CA GLU A 133 3.63 -10.11 4.02
C GLU A 133 3.02 -11.31 4.76
N THR A 134 2.14 -12.07 4.08
CA THR A 134 1.59 -13.30 4.67
C THR A 134 2.69 -14.35 4.82
N PRO A 135 2.93 -14.91 6.02
CA PRO A 135 3.91 -15.96 6.22
C PRO A 135 3.68 -17.16 5.29
N LEU A 136 4.73 -17.58 4.59
CA LEU A 136 4.65 -18.66 3.61
C LEU A 136 4.17 -19.96 4.23
N ALA A 137 4.54 -20.22 5.48
CA ALA A 137 4.08 -21.41 6.21
C ALA A 137 2.55 -21.44 6.38
N LEU A 138 1.89 -20.29 6.59
CA LEU A 138 0.42 -20.22 6.64
C LEU A 138 -0.20 -20.57 5.28
N VAL A 139 0.40 -20.10 4.19
CA VAL A 139 -0.07 -20.41 2.84
C VAL A 139 0.06 -21.89 2.54
N LYS A 140 1.22 -22.49 2.81
CA LYS A 140 1.47 -23.92 2.61
C LYS A 140 0.55 -24.80 3.47
N LYS A 141 0.30 -24.41 4.72
CA LYS A 141 -0.44 -25.22 5.69
C LYS A 141 -1.96 -25.01 5.63
N TYR A 142 -2.41 -23.82 5.28
CA TYR A 142 -3.84 -23.45 5.36
C TYR A 142 -4.43 -22.96 4.03
N GLY A 143 -3.61 -22.68 3.00
CA GLY A 143 -4.07 -22.27 1.68
C GLY A 143 -4.30 -20.76 1.50
N GLY A 144 -4.09 -19.95 2.55
CA GLY A 144 -4.28 -18.50 2.52
C GLY A 144 -5.53 -18.01 3.24
N TRP A 145 -5.94 -16.77 2.95
CA TRP A 145 -7.00 -16.05 3.67
C TRP A 145 -8.43 -16.57 3.44
N ASP A 146 -8.67 -17.45 2.49
CA ASP A 146 -9.95 -18.17 2.38
C ASP A 146 -10.15 -19.19 3.53
N ASN A 147 -9.10 -19.49 4.30
CA ASN A 147 -9.17 -20.30 5.50
C ASN A 147 -9.43 -19.44 6.75
N ARG A 148 -10.53 -19.71 7.45
CA ARG A 148 -10.96 -18.99 8.65
C ARG A 148 -9.93 -18.95 9.78
N LYS A 149 -9.02 -19.91 9.88
CA LYS A 149 -8.00 -19.96 10.94
C LYS A 149 -7.06 -18.75 10.93
N LEU A 150 -6.82 -18.14 9.74
CA LEU A 150 -5.96 -16.97 9.64
C LEU A 150 -6.50 -15.78 10.44
N VAL A 151 -7.81 -15.70 10.64
CA VAL A 151 -8.44 -14.66 11.45
C VAL A 151 -7.87 -14.64 12.87
N GLY A 152 -7.80 -15.81 13.54
CA GLY A 152 -7.26 -15.91 14.89
C GLY A 152 -5.75 -15.68 14.97
N PHE A 153 -5.00 -16.13 13.95
CA PHE A 153 -3.56 -15.87 13.90
C PHE A 153 -3.26 -14.39 13.73
N PHE A 154 -4.01 -13.71 12.87
CA PHE A 154 -3.87 -12.26 12.66
C PHE A 154 -4.28 -11.44 13.90
N GLU A 155 -5.37 -11.82 14.59
CA GLU A 155 -5.77 -11.18 15.83
C GLU A 155 -4.65 -11.26 16.89
N ARG A 156 -4.04 -12.44 17.05
CA ARG A 156 -2.91 -12.63 17.96
C ARG A 156 -1.72 -11.75 17.58
N TYR A 157 -1.38 -11.74 16.30
CA TYR A 157 -0.32 -10.88 15.75
C TYR A 157 -0.60 -9.40 16.06
N CYS A 158 -1.80 -8.91 15.77
CA CYS A 158 -2.19 -7.54 16.09
C CYS A 158 -2.05 -7.21 17.58
N LYS A 159 -2.52 -8.10 18.47
CA LYS A 159 -2.43 -7.89 19.93
C LYS A 159 -1.00 -7.79 20.42
N VAL A 160 -0.08 -8.60 19.88
CA VAL A 160 1.35 -8.51 20.21
C VAL A 160 1.93 -7.17 19.77
N LEU A 161 1.61 -6.70 18.56
CA LEU A 161 2.06 -5.39 18.08
C LEU A 161 1.50 -4.24 18.93
N PHE A 162 0.21 -4.28 19.22
CA PHE A 162 -0.45 -3.23 19.99
C PHE A 162 0.11 -3.15 21.42
N GLU A 163 0.34 -4.29 22.09
CA GLU A 163 0.95 -4.30 23.42
C GLU A 163 2.39 -3.76 23.38
N ARG A 164 3.19 -4.19 22.41
CA ARG A 164 4.62 -3.81 22.32
C ARG A 164 4.80 -2.34 21.98
N TYR A 165 3.98 -1.80 21.06
CA TYR A 165 4.21 -0.48 20.48
C TYR A 165 3.17 0.58 20.86
N LYS A 166 2.33 0.33 21.87
CA LYS A 166 1.26 1.24 22.33
C LYS A 166 1.71 2.66 22.64
N ASP A 167 2.94 2.82 23.10
CA ASP A 167 3.51 4.12 23.45
C ASP A 167 4.27 4.78 22.28
N GLN A 168 4.44 4.07 21.16
CA GLN A 168 5.23 4.53 20.04
C GLN A 168 4.41 4.77 18.75
N VAL A 169 3.29 4.09 18.57
CA VAL A 169 2.52 4.13 17.33
C VAL A 169 1.06 4.54 17.61
N LYS A 170 0.62 5.60 16.94
CA LYS A 170 -0.75 6.13 17.06
C LYS A 170 -1.62 5.82 15.86
N TYR A 171 -1.01 5.66 14.68
CA TYR A 171 -1.71 5.46 13.43
C TYR A 171 -1.42 4.09 12.85
N TRP A 172 -2.47 3.30 12.71
CA TRP A 172 -2.42 1.93 12.20
C TRP A 172 -3.26 1.77 10.94
N MET A 173 -2.92 0.82 10.10
CA MET A 173 -3.75 0.29 9.01
C MET A 173 -3.68 -1.24 9.06
N THR A 174 -4.79 -1.93 8.83
CA THR A 174 -4.82 -3.40 8.94
C THR A 174 -4.13 -4.06 7.75
N PHE A 175 -4.69 -3.89 6.55
CA PHE A 175 -4.21 -4.51 5.32
C PHE A 175 -3.91 -3.46 4.27
N ASN A 176 -2.76 -3.58 3.62
CA ASN A 176 -2.46 -2.78 2.44
C ASN A 176 -3.35 -3.19 1.28
N GLU A 177 -3.95 -2.20 0.61
CA GLU A 177 -4.69 -2.40 -0.64
C GLU A 177 -5.60 -3.64 -0.62
N ILE A 178 -6.39 -3.81 0.45
CA ILE A 178 -7.20 -5.01 0.71
C ILE A 178 -8.09 -5.41 -0.48
N ASN A 179 -8.52 -4.46 -1.30
CA ASN A 179 -9.33 -4.70 -2.49
C ASN A 179 -8.57 -5.45 -3.61
N ASN A 180 -7.25 -5.58 -3.51
CA ASN A 180 -6.47 -6.43 -4.41
C ASN A 180 -6.71 -7.92 -4.18
N THR A 181 -7.37 -8.33 -3.10
CA THR A 181 -7.87 -9.70 -2.90
C THR A 181 -8.67 -10.21 -4.10
N LEU A 182 -9.42 -9.34 -4.79
CA LEU A 182 -10.18 -9.69 -6.00
C LEU A 182 -9.40 -9.55 -7.32
N LYS A 183 -8.16 -9.04 -7.27
CA LYS A 183 -7.34 -8.81 -8.48
C LYS A 183 -6.03 -9.59 -8.46
N LEU A 184 -5.38 -9.62 -7.31
CA LEU A 184 -4.07 -10.22 -7.07
C LEU A 184 -4.15 -11.11 -5.82
N PRO A 185 -4.94 -12.21 -5.85
CA PRO A 185 -5.24 -13.01 -4.67
C PRO A 185 -4.00 -13.62 -4.01
N TYR A 186 -2.95 -13.93 -4.77
CA TYR A 186 -1.69 -14.37 -4.19
C TYR A 186 -1.08 -13.29 -3.32
N LEU A 187 -0.90 -12.09 -3.87
CA LEU A 187 -0.24 -10.99 -3.18
C LEU A 187 -1.05 -10.50 -1.98
N ALA A 188 -2.34 -10.25 -2.16
CA ALA A 188 -3.18 -9.63 -1.13
C ALA A 188 -3.74 -10.61 -0.10
N ALA A 189 -3.87 -11.88 -0.46
CA ALA A 189 -4.52 -12.89 0.37
C ALA A 189 -3.75 -14.22 0.50
N GLY A 190 -2.50 -14.28 0.01
CA GLY A 190 -1.68 -15.49 0.08
C GLY A 190 -2.33 -16.71 -0.59
N MET A 191 -3.16 -16.51 -1.59
CA MET A 191 -3.89 -17.60 -2.23
C MET A 191 -3.33 -17.92 -3.62
N VAL A 192 -2.87 -19.13 -3.83
CA VAL A 192 -2.64 -19.67 -5.17
C VAL A 192 -3.99 -20.11 -5.73
N VAL A 193 -4.44 -19.44 -6.78
CA VAL A 193 -5.73 -19.72 -7.44
C VAL A 193 -5.44 -20.16 -8.87
N ALA A 194 -5.70 -21.44 -9.16
CA ALA A 194 -5.59 -21.98 -10.50
C ALA A 194 -6.82 -21.61 -11.36
N ASP A 195 -6.67 -21.68 -12.68
CA ASP A 195 -7.76 -21.32 -13.61
C ASP A 195 -9.01 -22.20 -13.50
N ASP A 196 -8.86 -23.42 -12.98
CA ASP A 196 -9.93 -24.39 -12.72
C ASP A 196 -10.59 -24.26 -11.35
N ASP A 197 -10.00 -23.47 -10.45
CA ASP A 197 -10.55 -23.20 -9.13
C ASP A 197 -11.76 -22.27 -9.23
N ASN A 198 -12.69 -22.37 -8.28
CA ASN A 198 -13.75 -21.38 -8.13
C ASN A 198 -13.19 -20.08 -7.54
N ALA A 199 -12.42 -19.37 -8.33
CA ALA A 199 -11.70 -18.16 -7.93
C ALA A 199 -12.59 -17.10 -7.27
N PRO A 200 -13.78 -16.73 -7.81
CA PRO A 200 -14.66 -15.76 -7.16
C PRO A 200 -15.10 -16.21 -5.75
N GLN A 201 -15.46 -17.48 -5.59
CA GLN A 201 -15.87 -18.04 -4.29
C GLN A 201 -14.76 -17.89 -3.26
N ARG A 202 -13.53 -18.29 -3.59
CA ARG A 202 -12.38 -18.22 -2.71
C ARG A 202 -12.00 -16.77 -2.39
N GLN A 203 -11.99 -15.89 -3.39
CA GLN A 203 -11.65 -14.47 -3.23
C GLN A 203 -12.64 -13.73 -2.32
N TYR A 204 -13.95 -13.95 -2.47
CA TYR A 204 -14.93 -13.33 -1.60
C TYR A 204 -14.97 -13.96 -0.20
N GLN A 205 -14.66 -15.25 -0.07
CA GLN A 205 -14.46 -15.87 1.23
C GLN A 205 -13.26 -15.28 1.96
N ALA A 206 -12.13 -15.08 1.27
CA ALA A 206 -10.97 -14.41 1.82
C ALA A 206 -11.29 -12.97 2.24
N ALA A 207 -11.99 -12.21 1.39
CA ALA A 207 -12.41 -10.86 1.72
C ALA A 207 -13.25 -10.82 3.02
N HIS A 208 -14.21 -11.75 3.18
CA HIS A 208 -14.99 -11.86 4.40
C HIS A 208 -14.13 -12.15 5.63
N ASN A 209 -13.24 -13.14 5.56
CA ASN A 209 -12.34 -13.47 6.65
C ASN A 209 -11.43 -12.27 7.02
N MET A 210 -10.95 -11.54 6.02
CA MET A 210 -10.16 -10.33 6.24
C MET A 210 -10.99 -9.20 6.88
N PHE A 211 -12.28 -9.06 6.56
CA PHE A 211 -13.17 -8.11 7.24
C PHE A 211 -13.37 -8.45 8.71
N VAL A 212 -13.53 -9.73 9.02
CA VAL A 212 -13.63 -10.20 10.42
C VAL A 212 -12.33 -9.95 11.17
N ALA A 213 -11.18 -10.28 10.56
CA ALA A 213 -9.85 -10.01 11.12
C ALA A 213 -9.62 -8.51 11.33
N ASN A 214 -10.02 -7.67 10.37
CA ASN A 214 -9.99 -6.22 10.52
C ASN A 214 -10.84 -5.74 11.70
N ALA A 215 -12.06 -6.23 11.86
CA ALA A 215 -12.93 -5.83 12.96
C ALA A 215 -12.35 -6.22 14.32
N LEU A 216 -11.74 -7.40 14.44
CA LEU A 216 -11.01 -7.82 15.64
C LEU A 216 -9.78 -6.95 15.92
N ALA A 217 -9.04 -6.57 14.88
CA ALA A 217 -7.90 -5.67 15.02
C ALA A 217 -8.35 -4.26 15.46
N VAL A 218 -9.42 -3.72 14.87
CA VAL A 218 -10.00 -2.41 15.28
C VAL A 218 -10.42 -2.45 16.75
N LYS A 219 -11.15 -3.49 17.15
CA LYS A 219 -11.57 -3.69 18.54
C LYS A 219 -10.36 -3.71 19.48
N SER A 220 -9.39 -4.57 19.19
CA SER A 220 -8.18 -4.73 20.03
C SER A 220 -7.35 -3.43 20.08
N CYS A 221 -7.22 -2.71 18.96
CA CYS A 221 -6.52 -1.42 18.92
C CYS A 221 -7.16 -0.40 19.87
N HIS A 222 -8.48 -0.24 19.81
CA HIS A 222 -9.20 0.73 20.64
C HIS A 222 -9.20 0.35 22.13
N GLU A 223 -9.27 -0.96 22.44
CA GLU A 223 -9.21 -1.45 23.83
C GLU A 223 -7.81 -1.32 24.44
N MET A 224 -6.76 -1.57 23.66
CA MET A 224 -5.38 -1.63 24.16
C MET A 224 -4.64 -0.29 24.07
N ILE A 225 -4.99 0.56 23.10
CA ILE A 225 -4.32 1.85 22.86
C ILE A 225 -5.37 2.98 22.78
N PRO A 226 -5.85 3.48 23.92
CA PRO A 226 -6.83 4.57 23.93
C PRO A 226 -6.34 5.79 23.14
N GLY A 227 -7.12 6.21 22.15
CA GLY A 227 -6.80 7.36 21.30
C GLY A 227 -5.99 7.05 20.02
N ALA A 228 -5.52 5.83 19.84
CA ALA A 228 -4.96 5.40 18.55
C ALA A 228 -6.03 5.40 17.46
N LYS A 229 -5.59 5.48 16.22
CA LYS A 229 -6.43 5.48 15.02
C LYS A 229 -6.05 4.32 14.12
N ILE A 230 -7.05 3.57 13.66
CA ILE A 230 -6.84 2.45 12.77
C ILE A 230 -7.69 2.59 11.51
N GLY A 231 -7.03 2.66 10.35
CA GLY A 231 -7.65 2.90 9.04
C GLY A 231 -7.80 1.64 8.20
N CYS A 232 -8.71 1.71 7.23
CA CYS A 232 -8.69 0.80 6.09
C CYS A 232 -7.86 1.40 4.95
N MET A 233 -7.26 0.56 4.10
CA MET A 233 -6.41 1.03 3.01
C MET A 233 -6.77 0.34 1.69
N LEU A 234 -6.99 1.14 0.64
CA LEU A 234 -7.41 0.70 -0.69
C LEU A 234 -6.40 1.06 -1.78
N SER A 235 -6.30 0.22 -2.80
CA SER A 235 -5.74 0.58 -4.11
C SER A 235 -6.81 1.29 -4.93
N LEU A 236 -6.61 2.54 -5.27
CA LEU A 236 -7.58 3.31 -6.05
C LEU A 236 -7.01 3.74 -7.41
N SER A 237 -7.35 2.97 -8.42
CA SER A 237 -7.29 3.37 -9.81
C SER A 237 -8.73 3.60 -10.26
N THR A 238 -9.25 4.82 -10.04
CA THR A 238 -10.63 5.11 -10.44
C THR A 238 -10.78 5.02 -11.96
N ALA A 239 -11.95 4.58 -12.40
CA ALA A 239 -12.25 4.46 -13.81
C ALA A 239 -13.19 5.59 -14.29
N TYR A 240 -12.87 6.14 -15.46
CA TYR A 240 -13.77 7.02 -16.20
C TYR A 240 -14.54 6.21 -17.27
N PRO A 241 -15.79 6.57 -17.60
CA PRO A 241 -16.42 6.03 -18.79
C PRO A 241 -15.67 6.54 -20.04
N ASN A 242 -15.45 5.65 -21.01
CA ASN A 242 -14.76 6.02 -22.24
C ASN A 242 -15.55 7.05 -23.06
N THR A 243 -16.87 6.95 -23.02
CA THR A 243 -17.79 7.90 -23.65
C THR A 243 -18.96 8.21 -22.73
N CYS A 244 -19.81 9.17 -23.14
CA CYS A 244 -21.06 9.45 -22.44
C CYS A 244 -22.19 8.46 -22.77
N ARG A 245 -21.93 7.33 -23.44
CA ARG A 245 -22.92 6.27 -23.63
C ARG A 245 -23.42 5.77 -22.27
N PRO A 246 -24.73 5.62 -22.07
CA PRO A 246 -25.26 5.13 -20.80
C PRO A 246 -24.67 3.80 -20.32
N GLU A 247 -24.34 2.90 -21.25
CA GLU A 247 -23.71 1.61 -20.94
C GLU A 247 -22.28 1.79 -20.41
N ASP A 248 -21.45 2.66 -21.04
CA ASP A 248 -20.10 2.97 -20.55
C ASP A 248 -20.16 3.57 -19.15
N VAL A 249 -21.09 4.48 -18.91
CA VAL A 249 -21.30 5.13 -17.59
C VAL A 249 -21.72 4.11 -16.55
N MET A 250 -22.70 3.25 -16.86
CA MET A 250 -23.24 2.28 -15.89
C MET A 250 -22.22 1.19 -15.55
N GLU A 251 -21.53 0.61 -16.53
CA GLU A 251 -20.52 -0.41 -16.26
C GLU A 251 -19.31 0.17 -15.51
N THR A 252 -18.90 1.42 -15.82
CA THR A 252 -17.86 2.11 -15.06
C THR A 252 -18.26 2.31 -13.60
N TYR A 253 -19.51 2.68 -13.35
CA TYR A 253 -20.02 2.80 -11.98
C TYR A 253 -19.96 1.46 -11.24
N GLN A 254 -20.39 0.37 -11.87
CA GLN A 254 -20.32 -0.98 -11.29
C GLN A 254 -18.88 -1.45 -11.07
N LEU A 255 -17.95 -1.10 -11.97
CA LEU A 255 -16.53 -1.39 -11.81
C LEU A 255 -15.96 -0.70 -10.56
N ARG A 256 -16.29 0.56 -10.31
CA ARG A 256 -15.87 1.27 -9.10
C ARG A 256 -16.44 0.64 -7.83
N GLN A 257 -17.69 0.16 -7.85
CA GLN A 257 -18.30 -0.56 -6.73
C GLN A 257 -17.46 -1.78 -6.30
N ARG A 258 -16.77 -2.45 -7.22
CA ARG A 258 -15.92 -3.59 -6.91
C ARG A 258 -14.77 -3.24 -5.94
N SER A 259 -14.16 -2.06 -6.08
CA SER A 259 -13.14 -1.58 -5.15
C SER A 259 -13.76 -1.00 -3.89
N LEU A 260 -14.84 -0.24 -4.02
CA LEU A 260 -15.53 0.42 -2.90
C LEU A 260 -16.27 -0.56 -1.97
N PHE A 261 -16.52 -1.80 -2.43
CA PHE A 261 -17.07 -2.88 -1.60
C PHE A 261 -16.29 -3.03 -0.30
N PHE A 262 -14.97 -3.02 -0.35
CA PHE A 262 -14.11 -3.19 0.82
C PHE A 262 -14.26 -2.03 1.82
N SER A 263 -14.17 -0.81 1.34
CA SER A 263 -14.38 0.36 2.21
C SER A 263 -15.82 0.51 2.69
N ASP A 264 -16.82 0.10 1.91
CA ASP A 264 -18.22 0.06 2.38
C ASP A 264 -18.35 -0.82 3.61
N VAL A 265 -17.77 -2.02 3.60
CA VAL A 265 -17.83 -2.92 4.75
C VAL A 265 -17.01 -2.38 5.92
N MET A 266 -15.77 -1.96 5.68
CA MET A 266 -14.85 -1.57 6.73
C MET A 266 -15.19 -0.23 7.41
N LEU A 267 -15.79 0.72 6.68
CA LEU A 267 -16.13 2.06 7.21
C LEU A 267 -17.60 2.20 7.62
N ARG A 268 -18.50 1.43 7.02
CA ARG A 268 -19.94 1.48 7.33
C ARG A 268 -20.42 0.33 8.20
N GLY A 269 -19.59 -0.70 8.41
CA GLY A 269 -19.90 -1.86 9.23
C GLY A 269 -21.00 -2.76 8.66
N ARG A 270 -21.23 -2.72 7.36
CA ARG A 270 -22.26 -3.54 6.70
C ARG A 270 -21.97 -3.81 5.25
N TYR A 271 -22.45 -4.93 4.76
CA TYR A 271 -22.39 -5.28 3.36
C TYR A 271 -23.32 -4.35 2.55
N PRO A 272 -22.84 -3.81 1.42
CA PRO A 272 -23.68 -2.99 0.55
C PRO A 272 -24.68 -3.86 -0.24
N SER A 273 -25.90 -3.34 -0.47
CA SER A 273 -26.98 -4.08 -1.13
C SER A 273 -26.68 -4.57 -2.55
N TYR A 274 -25.71 -3.97 -3.24
CA TYR A 274 -25.35 -4.40 -4.59
C TYR A 274 -24.53 -5.71 -4.62
N ILE A 275 -24.02 -6.17 -3.46
CA ILE A 275 -23.15 -7.35 -3.43
C ILE A 275 -23.96 -8.64 -3.62
N ASP A 276 -25.19 -8.71 -3.12
CA ASP A 276 -26.05 -9.88 -3.22
C ASP A 276 -26.27 -10.27 -4.68
N ARG A 277 -26.63 -9.30 -5.53
CA ARG A 277 -26.75 -9.52 -6.97
C ARG A 277 -25.43 -9.97 -7.59
N LYS A 278 -24.30 -9.38 -7.17
CA LYS A 278 -22.99 -9.75 -7.70
C LYS A 278 -22.60 -11.18 -7.33
N TRP A 279 -22.88 -11.61 -6.13
CA TRP A 279 -22.65 -12.98 -5.69
C TRP A 279 -23.56 -13.97 -6.41
N GLU A 280 -24.82 -13.63 -6.61
CA GLU A 280 -25.76 -14.44 -7.40
C GLU A 280 -25.24 -14.62 -8.84
N GLU A 281 -24.83 -13.54 -9.52
CA GLU A 281 -24.26 -13.57 -10.88
C GLU A 281 -22.97 -14.44 -10.97
N LEU A 282 -22.19 -14.50 -9.91
CA LEU A 282 -20.91 -15.26 -9.85
C LEU A 282 -21.07 -16.66 -9.23
N GLY A 283 -22.24 -17.01 -8.71
CA GLY A 283 -22.47 -18.28 -8.00
C GLY A 283 -21.72 -18.37 -6.66
N VAL A 284 -21.44 -17.22 -6.02
CA VAL A 284 -20.70 -17.12 -4.76
C VAL A 284 -21.60 -17.31 -3.57
N GLN A 285 -21.18 -18.15 -2.61
CA GLN A 285 -21.85 -18.37 -1.32
C GLN A 285 -20.84 -18.26 -0.18
N VAL A 286 -20.62 -17.05 0.33
CA VAL A 286 -19.68 -16.80 1.41
C VAL A 286 -20.15 -17.45 2.70
N GLN A 287 -19.28 -18.27 3.31
CA GLN A 287 -19.53 -18.87 4.61
C GLN A 287 -19.21 -17.86 5.71
N MET A 288 -20.19 -17.62 6.58
CA MET A 288 -20.12 -16.67 7.69
C MET A 288 -20.45 -17.39 8.99
N GLU A 289 -19.77 -17.00 10.06
CA GLU A 289 -20.05 -17.53 11.39
C GLU A 289 -21.06 -16.63 12.15
N PRO A 290 -21.84 -17.20 13.09
CA PRO A 290 -22.69 -16.39 13.96
C PRO A 290 -21.89 -15.32 14.68
N GLY A 291 -22.35 -14.05 14.61
CA GLY A 291 -21.68 -12.91 15.25
C GLY A 291 -20.75 -12.12 14.32
N ASP A 292 -20.42 -12.61 13.12
CA ASP A 292 -19.55 -11.89 12.19
C ASP A 292 -20.10 -10.51 11.81
N PHE A 293 -21.40 -10.43 11.52
CA PHE A 293 -22.03 -9.17 11.15
C PHE A 293 -22.02 -8.15 12.27
N GLU A 294 -22.33 -8.59 13.49
CA GLU A 294 -22.33 -7.75 14.69
C GLU A 294 -20.93 -7.24 15.00
N LEU A 295 -19.92 -8.11 14.87
CA LEU A 295 -18.52 -7.75 15.08
C LEU A 295 -18.07 -6.68 14.09
N ILE A 296 -18.34 -6.87 12.78
CA ILE A 296 -18.02 -5.92 11.73
C ILE A 296 -18.76 -4.61 11.94
N ALA A 297 -20.05 -4.66 12.30
CA ALA A 297 -20.88 -3.46 12.50
C ALA A 297 -20.41 -2.59 13.66
N GLN A 298 -19.89 -3.21 14.73
CA GLN A 298 -19.47 -2.52 15.94
C GLN A 298 -18.04 -2.01 15.88
N ASN A 299 -17.22 -2.51 14.95
CA ASN A 299 -15.78 -2.23 14.92
C ASN A 299 -15.35 -1.74 13.52
N THR A 300 -15.78 -0.52 13.17
CA THR A 300 -15.43 0.14 11.90
C THR A 300 -14.14 0.95 12.01
N ASN A 301 -13.43 1.08 10.90
CA ASN A 301 -12.19 1.86 10.85
C ASN A 301 -12.43 3.37 11.07
N ASP A 302 -11.45 4.03 11.66
CA ASP A 302 -11.51 5.47 12.01
C ASP A 302 -11.36 6.37 10.79
N TYR A 303 -10.54 5.98 9.81
CA TYR A 303 -10.21 6.77 8.64
C TYR A 303 -10.03 5.89 7.40
N LEU A 304 -10.08 6.52 6.24
CA LEU A 304 -9.78 5.89 4.96
C LEU A 304 -8.41 6.29 4.47
N ALA A 305 -7.54 5.30 4.22
CA ALA A 305 -6.28 5.47 3.52
C ALA A 305 -6.37 4.87 2.11
N PHE A 306 -5.62 5.40 1.17
CA PHE A 306 -5.56 4.83 -0.17
C PHE A 306 -4.25 5.17 -0.89
N SER A 307 -3.88 4.30 -1.83
CA SER A 307 -2.88 4.56 -2.86
C SER A 307 -3.53 5.14 -4.10
N TYR A 308 -2.88 6.14 -4.69
CA TYR A 308 -3.31 6.76 -5.93
C TYR A 308 -2.11 7.01 -6.84
N TYR A 309 -2.09 6.35 -7.99
CA TYR A 309 -1.01 6.52 -8.97
C TYR A 309 -1.53 6.94 -10.34
N MET A 310 -2.74 6.49 -10.71
CA MET A 310 -3.31 6.65 -12.04
C MET A 310 -4.82 6.48 -12.04
N THR A 311 -5.43 6.87 -13.14
CA THR A 311 -6.82 6.53 -13.48
C THR A 311 -6.86 5.50 -14.62
N SER A 312 -8.00 4.91 -14.84
CA SER A 312 -8.27 4.03 -15.97
C SER A 312 -9.48 4.51 -16.77
N THR A 313 -9.69 3.96 -17.97
CA THR A 313 -10.87 4.26 -18.79
C THR A 313 -11.55 2.96 -19.16
N HIS A 314 -12.88 2.89 -18.99
CA HIS A 314 -13.66 1.68 -19.23
C HIS A 314 -14.60 1.84 -20.42
N ILE A 315 -14.62 0.82 -21.28
CA ILE A 315 -15.55 0.67 -22.39
C ILE A 315 -16.51 -0.46 -22.04
N ALA A 316 -17.82 -0.25 -22.21
CA ALA A 316 -18.82 -1.29 -21.95
C ALA A 316 -18.54 -2.58 -22.71
N GLY A 317 -18.61 -3.71 -22.01
CA GLY A 317 -18.26 -5.04 -22.56
C GLY A 317 -16.77 -5.34 -22.62
N MET A 318 -15.90 -4.43 -22.21
CA MET A 318 -14.45 -4.67 -22.17
C MET A 318 -14.11 -5.70 -21.08
N LYS A 319 -13.38 -6.75 -21.47
CA LYS A 319 -12.85 -7.71 -20.50
C LYS A 319 -11.65 -7.09 -19.77
N ILE A 320 -11.78 -6.93 -18.46
CA ILE A 320 -10.68 -6.50 -17.60
C ILE A 320 -9.85 -7.73 -17.27
N ARG A 321 -8.56 -7.71 -17.60
CA ARG A 321 -7.64 -8.77 -17.18
C ARG A 321 -7.33 -8.61 -15.70
N SER A 322 -7.57 -9.64 -14.90
CA SER A 322 -7.03 -9.79 -13.54
C SER A 322 -5.55 -10.19 -13.61
N ASN A 323 -4.82 -9.95 -12.54
CA ASN A 323 -3.42 -10.37 -12.34
C ASN A 323 -2.34 -9.55 -13.08
N THR A 324 -2.60 -8.29 -13.43
CA THR A 324 -1.54 -7.39 -13.89
C THR A 324 -1.32 -6.26 -12.90
N GLY A 325 -0.11 -6.08 -12.42
CA GLY A 325 0.29 -4.92 -11.59
C GLY A 325 0.38 -3.60 -12.38
N GLY A 326 -0.10 -3.57 -13.63
CA GLY A 326 -0.03 -2.43 -14.52
C GLY A 326 -1.38 -1.73 -14.75
N HIS A 327 -1.38 -0.76 -15.65
CA HIS A 327 -2.58 -0.08 -16.11
C HIS A 327 -3.54 -1.07 -16.79
N VAL A 328 -4.79 -1.07 -16.34
CA VAL A 328 -5.86 -1.92 -16.87
C VAL A 328 -7.01 -1.03 -17.33
N GLY A 329 -7.32 -1.06 -18.61
CA GLY A 329 -8.39 -0.24 -19.19
C GLY A 329 -8.02 0.25 -20.59
N ALA A 330 -8.91 1.02 -21.19
CA ALA A 330 -8.64 1.75 -22.40
C ALA A 330 -7.76 2.98 -22.12
N ASP A 331 -7.10 3.45 -23.13
CA ASP A 331 -6.30 4.68 -23.06
C ASP A 331 -7.19 5.90 -22.93
N ASN A 332 -6.84 6.80 -22.02
CA ASN A 332 -7.44 8.13 -21.97
C ASN A 332 -6.63 9.06 -22.89
N PRO A 333 -7.23 9.57 -24.00
CA PRO A 333 -6.50 10.38 -24.97
C PRO A 333 -6.12 11.77 -24.47
N TYR A 334 -6.59 12.17 -23.30
CA TYR A 334 -6.36 13.48 -22.67
C TYR A 334 -5.25 13.48 -21.62
N LEU A 335 -4.66 12.29 -21.36
CA LEU A 335 -3.66 12.13 -20.30
C LEU A 335 -2.30 11.69 -20.88
N GLU A 336 -1.26 12.33 -20.41
CA GLU A 336 0.11 11.87 -20.61
C GLU A 336 0.38 10.60 -19.81
N LYS A 337 1.35 9.79 -20.26
CA LYS A 337 1.74 8.54 -19.59
C LYS A 337 3.19 8.61 -19.13
N SER A 338 3.45 7.97 -18.01
CA SER A 338 4.80 7.69 -17.53
C SER A 338 5.53 6.71 -18.48
N LYS A 339 6.85 6.55 -18.30
CA LYS A 339 7.66 5.55 -19.02
C LYS A 339 7.08 4.11 -18.88
N TRP A 340 6.39 3.81 -17.81
CA TRP A 340 5.73 2.52 -17.55
C TRP A 340 4.27 2.47 -18.01
N GLY A 341 3.82 3.43 -18.82
CA GLY A 341 2.48 3.46 -19.41
C GLY A 341 1.36 3.85 -18.45
N TRP A 342 1.67 4.39 -17.27
CA TRP A 342 0.67 4.83 -16.30
C TRP A 342 0.20 6.26 -16.63
N PRO A 343 -1.11 6.49 -16.82
CA PRO A 343 -1.65 7.83 -17.00
C PRO A 343 -1.37 8.74 -15.80
N ILE A 344 -0.92 9.96 -16.06
CA ILE A 344 -0.66 10.99 -15.04
C ILE A 344 -1.92 11.85 -14.93
N ASP A 345 -2.64 11.74 -13.82
CA ASP A 345 -3.93 12.40 -13.65
C ASP A 345 -4.10 13.06 -12.27
N PRO A 346 -3.62 14.28 -12.09
CA PRO A 346 -3.82 15.01 -10.83
C PRO A 346 -5.29 15.34 -10.54
N VAL A 347 -6.09 15.60 -11.58
CA VAL A 347 -7.54 15.87 -11.42
C VAL A 347 -8.28 14.65 -10.90
N GLY A 348 -7.85 13.46 -11.33
CA GLY A 348 -8.38 12.20 -10.83
C GLY A 348 -8.17 12.02 -9.33
N LEU A 349 -7.04 12.49 -8.77
CA LEU A 349 -6.82 12.48 -7.33
C LEU A 349 -7.84 13.36 -6.59
N ARG A 350 -8.08 14.58 -7.08
CA ARG A 350 -9.12 15.45 -6.52
C ARG A 350 -10.51 14.83 -6.61
N PHE A 351 -10.83 14.21 -7.76
CA PHE A 351 -12.09 13.50 -7.97
C PHE A 351 -12.28 12.37 -6.96
N VAL A 352 -11.27 11.52 -6.77
CA VAL A 352 -11.31 10.41 -5.81
C VAL A 352 -11.50 10.92 -4.38
N CYS A 353 -10.78 11.97 -3.98
CA CYS A 353 -10.95 12.56 -2.65
C CYS A 353 -12.40 13.02 -2.41
N ASN A 354 -12.99 13.73 -3.38
CA ASN A 354 -14.39 14.17 -3.27
C ASN A 354 -15.37 12.98 -3.23
N GLU A 355 -15.24 12.01 -4.15
CA GLU A 355 -16.10 10.82 -4.19
C GLU A 355 -16.09 10.04 -2.87
N LEU A 356 -14.90 9.84 -2.31
CA LEU A 356 -14.73 9.09 -1.06
C LEU A 356 -15.23 9.88 0.15
N TYR A 357 -14.93 11.18 0.19
CA TYR A 357 -15.39 12.02 1.30
C TYR A 357 -16.91 12.14 1.31
N ASP A 358 -17.53 12.37 0.16
CA ASP A 358 -19.01 12.39 0.03
C ASP A 358 -19.63 11.05 0.46
N ARG A 359 -18.97 9.93 0.15
CA ARG A 359 -19.47 8.60 0.45
C ARG A 359 -19.37 8.23 1.94
N TYR A 360 -18.30 8.61 2.62
CA TYR A 360 -17.99 8.11 3.96
C TYR A 360 -17.97 9.17 5.05
N GLN A 361 -17.74 10.43 4.73
CA GLN A 361 -17.57 11.54 5.69
C GLN A 361 -16.56 11.18 6.81
N LYS A 362 -15.47 10.50 6.44
CA LYS A 362 -14.38 10.08 7.33
C LYS A 362 -13.10 10.81 6.95
N PRO A 363 -12.19 11.08 7.92
CA PRO A 363 -10.87 11.60 7.60
C PRO A 363 -10.14 10.71 6.59
N MET A 364 -9.32 11.31 5.73
CA MET A 364 -8.59 10.59 4.68
C MET A 364 -7.09 10.78 4.81
N PHE A 365 -6.35 9.74 4.45
CA PHE A 365 -4.89 9.72 4.38
C PHE A 365 -4.44 9.23 3.00
N ILE A 366 -3.68 10.05 2.28
CA ILE A 366 -3.09 9.62 1.01
C ILE A 366 -1.86 8.78 1.35
N ALA A 367 -2.06 7.48 1.44
CA ALA A 367 -1.04 6.54 1.93
C ALA A 367 0.07 6.26 0.93
N GLU A 368 -0.23 6.41 -0.36
CA GLU A 368 0.75 6.27 -1.43
C GLU A 368 0.38 7.13 -2.64
N ASN A 369 1.35 7.91 -3.11
CA ASN A 369 1.32 8.58 -4.40
C ASN A 369 2.76 8.76 -4.88
N GLY A 370 3.03 8.65 -6.17
CA GLY A 370 4.40 8.77 -6.66
C GLY A 370 4.54 8.46 -8.13
N LEU A 371 5.71 8.78 -8.67
CA LEU A 371 6.08 8.54 -10.06
C LEU A 371 7.38 7.71 -10.11
N GLY A 372 7.33 6.55 -10.76
CA GLY A 372 8.53 5.80 -11.11
C GLY A 372 9.19 6.42 -12.35
N THR A 373 10.49 6.71 -12.26
CA THR A 373 11.32 7.23 -13.36
C THR A 373 12.61 6.42 -13.48
N ALA A 374 13.24 6.45 -14.65
CA ALA A 374 14.58 5.89 -14.84
C ALA A 374 15.59 7.02 -14.63
N ASP A 375 16.12 7.12 -13.43
CA ASP A 375 17.04 8.17 -13.06
C ASP A 375 18.48 7.79 -13.45
N THR A 376 19.23 8.79 -13.89
CA THR A 376 20.66 8.67 -14.26
C THR A 376 21.50 9.63 -13.44
N ILE A 377 22.74 9.24 -13.17
CA ILE A 377 23.73 10.13 -12.56
C ILE A 377 24.42 10.88 -13.70
N ASP A 378 24.30 12.20 -13.69
CA ASP A 378 24.92 13.07 -14.69
C ASP A 378 26.45 13.17 -14.49
N SER A 379 27.13 13.75 -15.46
CA SER A 379 28.61 13.91 -15.45
C SER A 379 29.12 14.75 -14.27
N ASP A 380 28.29 15.62 -13.71
CA ASP A 380 28.57 16.42 -12.52
C ASP A 380 28.22 15.72 -11.20
N GLY A 381 27.72 14.47 -11.28
CA GLY A 381 27.33 13.67 -10.14
C GLY A 381 25.94 13.98 -9.58
N ARG A 382 25.18 14.89 -10.18
CA ARG A 382 23.78 15.19 -9.81
C ARG A 382 22.83 14.17 -10.45
N ILE A 383 21.62 14.08 -9.89
CA ILE A 383 20.51 13.34 -10.44
C ILE A 383 19.36 14.29 -10.59
N ARG A 384 19.15 14.73 -11.84
CA ARG A 384 18.10 15.68 -12.23
C ARG A 384 16.83 14.91 -12.53
N ASP A 385 15.88 14.96 -11.60
CA ASP A 385 14.62 14.25 -11.66
C ASP A 385 13.40 15.18 -11.73
N THR A 386 13.48 16.17 -12.63
CA THR A 386 12.46 17.23 -12.82
C THR A 386 11.05 16.69 -13.01
N ALA A 387 10.89 15.62 -13.78
CA ALA A 387 9.57 14.98 -13.98
C ALA A 387 8.91 14.52 -12.67
N ARG A 388 9.70 14.10 -11.68
CA ARG A 388 9.19 13.74 -10.34
C ARG A 388 8.69 14.97 -9.60
N MET A 389 9.43 16.07 -9.67
CA MET A 389 9.04 17.33 -9.04
C MET A 389 7.76 17.91 -9.66
N GLU A 390 7.64 17.87 -11.00
CA GLU A 390 6.43 18.30 -11.72
C GLU A 390 5.21 17.44 -11.36
N TYR A 391 5.38 16.12 -11.29
CA TYR A 391 4.32 15.22 -10.86
C TYR A 391 3.85 15.54 -9.44
N LEU A 392 4.80 15.67 -8.51
CA LEU A 392 4.51 16.03 -7.12
C LEU A 392 3.76 17.35 -7.03
N LYS A 393 4.25 18.42 -7.70
CA LYS A 393 3.59 19.73 -7.75
C LYS A 393 2.14 19.62 -8.16
N LYS A 394 1.86 19.01 -9.32
CA LYS A 394 0.50 18.88 -9.88
C LYS A 394 -0.44 18.11 -8.94
N HIS A 395 0.06 17.08 -8.25
CA HIS A 395 -0.75 16.29 -7.33
C HIS A 395 -1.01 17.00 -6.00
N ILE A 396 -0.03 17.76 -5.48
CA ILE A 396 -0.24 18.60 -4.29
C ILE A 396 -1.23 19.74 -4.58
N GLU A 397 -1.15 20.38 -5.75
CA GLU A 397 -2.14 21.37 -6.20
C GLU A 397 -3.56 20.79 -6.26
N ALA A 398 -3.70 19.56 -6.74
CA ALA A 398 -4.98 18.84 -6.77
C ALA A 398 -5.51 18.54 -5.34
N LEU A 399 -4.62 18.16 -4.42
CA LEU A 399 -4.98 17.96 -3.01
C LEU A 399 -5.39 19.27 -2.32
N GLN A 400 -4.71 20.38 -2.60
CA GLN A 400 -5.13 21.70 -2.10
C GLN A 400 -6.57 22.03 -2.53
N GLN A 401 -6.90 21.71 -3.79
CA GLN A 401 -8.25 21.90 -4.30
C GLN A 401 -9.25 20.97 -3.61
N ALA A 402 -8.91 19.70 -3.38
CA ALA A 402 -9.76 18.77 -2.64
C ALA A 402 -10.06 19.25 -1.20
N VAL A 403 -9.04 19.78 -0.51
CA VAL A 403 -9.21 20.40 0.81
C VAL A 403 -10.10 21.65 0.73
N ALA A 404 -9.95 22.46 -0.32
CA ALA A 404 -10.80 23.64 -0.56
C ALA A 404 -12.25 23.23 -0.85
N ASP A 405 -12.48 22.11 -1.55
CA ASP A 405 -13.80 21.52 -1.78
C ASP A 405 -14.47 21.03 -0.47
N GLY A 406 -13.70 20.85 0.60
CA GLY A 406 -14.21 20.45 1.91
C GLY A 406 -13.75 19.08 2.41
N CYS A 407 -12.94 18.38 1.65
CA CYS A 407 -12.41 17.09 2.06
C CYS A 407 -11.53 17.21 3.31
N ASP A 408 -11.72 16.30 4.28
CA ASP A 408 -10.89 16.19 5.47
C ASP A 408 -9.71 15.24 5.19
N ILE A 409 -8.58 15.82 4.74
CA ILE A 409 -7.34 15.10 4.43
C ILE A 409 -6.30 15.50 5.47
N PHE A 410 -5.81 14.53 6.27
CA PHE A 410 -4.90 14.81 7.36
C PHE A 410 -3.43 14.46 7.09
N GLY A 411 -3.13 13.80 5.96
CA GLY A 411 -1.75 13.49 5.61
C GLY A 411 -1.59 12.98 4.18
N TYR A 412 -0.33 13.03 3.74
CA TYR A 412 0.13 12.61 2.43
C TYR A 412 1.50 11.97 2.54
N THR A 413 1.68 10.80 1.96
CA THR A 413 2.96 10.11 1.88
C THR A 413 3.33 9.80 0.43
N TRP A 414 4.56 10.20 0.08
CA TRP A 414 5.18 9.84 -1.18
C TRP A 414 5.65 8.37 -1.14
N TRP A 415 5.28 7.60 -2.14
CA TRP A 415 5.71 6.21 -2.26
C TRP A 415 7.19 6.10 -2.58
N GLY A 416 7.95 5.41 -1.72
CA GLY A 416 9.38 5.27 -1.84
C GLY A 416 10.11 6.61 -1.71
N PRO A 417 10.20 7.25 -0.52
CA PRO A 417 11.00 8.46 -0.35
C PRO A 417 12.50 8.23 -0.62
N ILE A 418 12.92 6.99 -0.56
CA ILE A 418 14.18 6.41 -1.03
C ILE A 418 13.88 5.37 -2.10
N ASP A 419 14.76 5.14 -3.06
CA ASP A 419 14.58 4.11 -4.07
C ASP A 419 14.42 2.74 -3.41
N ILE A 420 13.40 2.00 -3.80
CA ILE A 420 13.08 0.66 -3.32
C ILE A 420 12.79 -0.28 -4.49
N VAL A 421 12.76 -1.58 -4.21
CA VAL A 421 12.32 -2.58 -5.19
C VAL A 421 10.89 -2.29 -5.63
N SER A 422 10.66 -2.20 -6.95
CA SER A 422 9.32 -1.99 -7.50
C SER A 422 8.40 -3.17 -7.21
N ALA A 423 7.23 -2.95 -6.60
CA ALA A 423 6.25 -4.00 -6.35
C ALA A 423 5.83 -4.72 -7.64
N GLY A 424 5.49 -3.96 -8.68
CA GLY A 424 4.94 -4.51 -9.92
C GLY A 424 5.92 -5.26 -10.80
N THR A 425 7.21 -4.93 -10.74
CA THR A 425 8.22 -5.50 -11.65
C THR A 425 9.39 -6.17 -10.95
N GLY A 426 9.60 -5.93 -9.64
CA GLY A 426 10.78 -6.39 -8.92
C GLY A 426 12.08 -5.67 -9.32
N GLU A 427 11.99 -4.57 -10.06
CA GLU A 427 13.13 -3.84 -10.61
C GLU A 427 13.53 -2.67 -9.73
N MET A 428 14.83 -2.39 -9.66
CA MET A 428 15.38 -1.18 -9.05
C MET A 428 15.39 0.02 -10.02
N GLU A 429 15.42 -0.23 -11.33
CA GLU A 429 15.43 0.82 -12.37
C GLU A 429 14.16 1.69 -12.32
N LYS A 430 13.03 1.15 -11.89
CA LYS A 430 11.81 1.92 -11.68
C LYS A 430 11.88 2.69 -10.35
N ARG A 431 12.59 3.79 -10.39
CA ARG A 431 12.96 4.57 -9.20
C ARG A 431 11.86 5.56 -8.82
N TYR A 432 11.47 5.54 -7.55
CA TYR A 432 10.47 6.45 -6.99
C TYR A 432 11.09 7.52 -6.07
N GLY A 433 12.29 7.25 -5.53
CA GLY A 433 12.87 7.97 -4.40
C GLY A 433 13.31 9.40 -4.70
N PHE A 434 13.30 10.21 -3.68
CA PHE A 434 14.05 11.45 -3.58
C PHE A 434 15.53 11.19 -3.21
N ILE A 435 15.79 9.97 -2.77
CA ILE A 435 17.12 9.45 -2.44
C ILE A 435 17.38 8.26 -3.36
N TYR A 436 18.45 8.37 -4.14
CA TYR A 436 18.94 7.29 -5.00
C TYR A 436 19.65 6.24 -4.17
N VAL A 437 19.45 4.98 -4.51
CA VAL A 437 20.21 3.85 -3.98
C VAL A 437 21.00 3.20 -5.12
N ASP A 438 22.31 3.08 -4.96
CA ASP A 438 23.20 2.47 -5.96
C ASP A 438 23.00 0.95 -6.00
N LYS A 439 21.99 0.54 -6.75
CA LYS A 439 21.64 -0.87 -7.02
C LYS A 439 20.97 -0.98 -8.37
N ASP A 440 21.33 -2.02 -9.14
CA ASP A 440 20.69 -2.35 -10.43
C ASP A 440 19.65 -3.48 -10.29
N ASN A 441 19.03 -3.85 -11.43
CA ASN A 441 18.01 -4.91 -11.46
C ASN A 441 18.60 -6.32 -11.22
N GLN A 442 19.91 -6.50 -11.33
CA GLN A 442 20.62 -7.76 -11.09
C GLN A 442 21.12 -7.88 -9.65
N GLY A 443 20.93 -6.83 -8.85
CA GLY A 443 21.41 -6.77 -7.47
C GLY A 443 22.84 -6.26 -7.32
N ASN A 444 23.48 -5.79 -8.40
CA ASN A 444 24.80 -5.19 -8.30
C ASN A 444 24.70 -3.73 -7.86
N GLY A 445 25.74 -3.27 -7.16
CA GLY A 445 25.87 -1.90 -6.67
C GLY A 445 26.48 -1.86 -5.30
N THR A 446 26.65 -0.66 -4.76
CA THR A 446 27.28 -0.43 -3.46
C THR A 446 26.30 -0.15 -2.34
N LEU A 447 25.00 -0.07 -2.66
CA LEU A 447 23.93 0.39 -1.78
C LEU A 447 24.13 1.82 -1.24
N GLN A 448 25.07 2.60 -1.79
CA GLN A 448 25.26 3.98 -1.38
C GLN A 448 24.00 4.82 -1.66
N ARG A 449 23.68 5.69 -0.70
CA ARG A 449 22.56 6.63 -0.77
C ARG A 449 23.05 7.97 -1.32
N ARG A 450 22.26 8.56 -2.25
CA ARG A 450 22.55 9.87 -2.82
C ARG A 450 21.28 10.68 -2.96
N LYS A 451 21.27 11.93 -2.49
CA LYS A 451 20.15 12.85 -2.68
C LYS A 451 19.98 13.20 -4.15
N LYS A 452 18.74 13.21 -4.64
CA LYS A 452 18.37 13.73 -5.96
C LYS A 452 17.93 15.20 -5.84
N ASP A 453 17.74 15.89 -6.93
CA ASP A 453 17.29 17.28 -6.91
C ASP A 453 15.91 17.43 -6.27
N SER A 454 15.05 16.44 -6.46
CA SER A 454 13.73 16.38 -5.81
C SER A 454 13.78 16.29 -4.27
N PHE A 455 14.92 15.92 -3.67
CA PHE A 455 15.08 15.91 -2.20
C PHE A 455 14.88 17.31 -1.61
N GLU A 456 15.60 18.29 -2.12
CA GLU A 456 15.48 19.69 -1.65
C GLU A 456 14.13 20.30 -2.04
N TYR A 457 13.56 19.89 -3.18
CA TYR A 457 12.23 20.32 -3.59
C TYR A 457 11.16 19.83 -2.60
N TYR A 458 11.14 18.54 -2.24
CA TYR A 458 10.15 18.02 -1.29
C TYR A 458 10.35 18.60 0.11
N LYS A 459 11.60 18.79 0.54
CA LYS A 459 11.92 19.52 1.79
C LYS A 459 11.29 20.90 1.83
N LYS A 460 11.38 21.67 0.74
CA LYS A 460 10.74 22.99 0.59
C LYS A 460 9.21 22.89 0.66
N VAL A 461 8.61 21.93 -0.03
CA VAL A 461 7.16 21.66 0.02
C VAL A 461 6.69 21.39 1.45
N ILE A 462 7.39 20.51 2.17
CA ILE A 462 7.07 20.19 3.57
C ILE A 462 7.21 21.44 4.47
N ALA A 463 8.32 22.16 4.36
CA ALA A 463 8.60 23.35 5.19
C ALA A 463 7.56 24.44 5.01
N SER A 464 7.04 24.59 3.79
CA SER A 464 5.98 25.56 3.46
C SER A 464 4.56 25.06 3.75
N ASN A 465 4.40 23.86 4.29
CA ASN A 465 3.10 23.17 4.42
C ASN A 465 2.34 23.13 3.08
N GLY A 466 3.05 22.80 1.99
CA GLY A 466 2.51 22.69 0.65
C GLY A 466 2.18 24.02 -0.04
N GLN A 467 2.63 25.17 0.48
CA GLN A 467 2.31 26.47 -0.09
C GLN A 467 3.31 26.91 -1.18
N ASP A 468 4.58 26.55 -1.04
CA ASP A 468 5.61 26.83 -2.03
C ASP A 468 5.84 25.59 -2.92
N LEU A 469 5.26 25.63 -4.11
CA LEU A 469 5.34 24.61 -5.14
C LEU A 469 6.11 25.07 -6.39
N GLU A 470 6.84 26.19 -6.30
CA GLU A 470 7.67 26.65 -7.40
C GLU A 470 8.79 25.64 -7.69
N LEU A 471 8.95 25.27 -8.96
CA LEU A 471 10.05 24.41 -9.38
C LEU A 471 11.38 25.19 -9.31
N PRO A 472 12.51 24.50 -9.04
CA PRO A 472 13.82 25.14 -9.18
C PRO A 472 13.99 25.70 -10.61
N ALA A 473 14.76 26.77 -10.74
CA ALA A 473 15.16 27.26 -12.07
C ALA A 473 15.96 26.15 -12.79
N GLU A 474 15.73 25.99 -14.07
CA GLU A 474 16.60 25.14 -14.90
C GLU A 474 17.99 25.79 -14.99
N ASP A 475 19.03 25.07 -14.54
CA ASP A 475 20.43 25.48 -14.68
C ASP A 475 20.97 25.16 -16.08
#